data_c2ee86df08c3d1b88ff43780016a7158
#
_entry.id   c2ee86df08c3d1b88ff43780016a7158
#
_cell.length_a   1.000
_cell.length_b   1.000
_cell.length_c   1.000
_cell.angle_alpha   90.00
_cell.angle_beta   90.00
_cell.angle_gamma   90.00
#
_symmetry.space_group_name_H-M   'P 1'
#
loop_
_entity.id
_entity.type
_entity.pdbx_description
1 polymer ?
#
loop_
_entity_poly.entity_id
_entity_poly.type
_entity_poly.pdbx_seq_one_letter_code
_entity_poly.pdbx_strand_id
1 'polypeptide(L)'
;SLKGSLSSLEAGQAIKEGVQVVYPEADVVVRPLADGGEGTVEALAIGMGGELVHVSVTGPLGDAVTAEYGILKADNTRPKTAIIEMSAAAGITLVPDDKRNPMHTTTYGVGELIKDAIDNGCRHFIVGIGGSATNDGGIGMLQALGYEFLDKDGAPVGYGGSGLQSIAHIKADNVLAELKDCTFRVACDVTN
;
A
#
# COMPACT_ATOMS: atom_id res chain seq x y z
N SER A 1 -5.14 13.96 5.27
CA SER A 1 -6.40 13.38 5.79
C SER A 1 -6.74 13.95 7.17
N LEU A 2 -8.03 13.99 7.50
CA LEU A 2 -8.51 14.42 8.83
C LEU A 2 -8.51 13.25 9.84
N LYS A 3 -7.53 12.37 9.72
CA LYS A 3 -7.19 11.25 10.64
C LYS A 3 -8.42 10.53 11.22
N GLY A 4 -9.13 9.80 10.35
CA GLY A 4 -10.25 8.93 10.76
C GLY A 4 -11.60 9.62 10.92
N SER A 5 -11.74 10.93 10.63
CA SER A 5 -13.04 11.61 10.68
C SER A 5 -13.64 11.90 9.32
N LEU A 6 -12.85 12.33 8.32
CA LEU A 6 -13.29 12.62 6.96
C LEU A 6 -12.18 12.29 5.98
N SER A 7 -12.53 11.74 4.81
CA SER A 7 -11.61 11.64 3.67
C SER A 7 -11.32 13.03 3.08
N SER A 8 -10.24 13.15 2.32
CA SER A 8 -9.90 14.38 1.61
C SER A 8 -11.00 14.78 0.61
N LEU A 9 -11.67 13.78 0.02
CA LEU A 9 -12.74 13.99 -0.94
C LEU A 9 -14.01 14.51 -0.24
N GLU A 10 -14.43 13.90 0.87
CA GLU A 10 -15.58 14.34 1.66
C GLU A 10 -15.39 15.75 2.21
N ALA A 11 -14.21 16.06 2.73
CA ALA A 11 -13.88 17.41 3.18
C ALA A 11 -13.93 18.42 2.02
N GLY A 12 -13.36 18.07 0.88
CA GLY A 12 -13.40 18.90 -0.32
C GLY A 12 -14.81 19.14 -0.83
N GLN A 13 -15.66 18.12 -0.81
CA GLN A 13 -17.06 18.23 -1.21
C GLN A 13 -17.86 19.12 -0.24
N ALA A 14 -17.69 18.98 1.07
CA ALA A 14 -18.32 19.84 2.07
C ALA A 14 -17.90 21.31 1.92
N ILE A 15 -16.62 21.57 1.62
CA ILE A 15 -16.12 22.93 1.33
C ILE A 15 -16.78 23.47 0.05
N LYS A 16 -16.88 22.66 -1.01
CA LYS A 16 -17.55 23.05 -2.25
C LYS A 16 -18.98 23.47 -1.99
N GLU A 17 -19.74 22.64 -1.28
CA GLU A 17 -21.14 22.93 -0.93
C GLU A 17 -21.25 24.22 -0.12
N GLY A 18 -20.39 24.41 0.90
CA GLY A 18 -20.36 25.63 1.69
C GLY A 18 -20.07 26.90 0.87
N VAL A 19 -19.15 26.83 -0.09
CA VAL A 19 -18.85 27.96 -0.99
C VAL A 19 -20.04 28.26 -1.88
N GLN A 20 -20.71 27.23 -2.44
CA GLN A 20 -21.83 27.40 -3.34
C GLN A 20 -23.12 27.91 -2.63
N VAL A 21 -23.25 27.73 -1.31
CA VAL A 21 -24.32 28.39 -0.54
C VAL A 21 -24.17 29.92 -0.58
N VAL A 22 -22.95 30.43 -0.53
CA VAL A 22 -22.68 31.88 -0.50
C VAL A 22 -22.51 32.44 -1.91
N TYR A 23 -21.91 31.65 -2.81
CA TYR A 23 -21.62 31.99 -4.20
C TYR A 23 -22.14 30.91 -5.13
N PRO A 24 -23.46 30.87 -5.46
CA PRO A 24 -24.08 29.79 -6.25
C PRO A 24 -23.46 29.57 -7.63
N GLU A 25 -22.92 30.62 -8.25
CA GLU A 25 -22.29 30.54 -9.58
C GLU A 25 -20.79 30.24 -9.54
N ALA A 26 -20.23 29.94 -8.34
CA ALA A 26 -18.81 29.63 -8.22
C ALA A 26 -18.50 28.26 -8.83
N ASP A 27 -17.53 28.22 -9.74
CA ASP A 27 -16.96 26.95 -10.22
C ASP A 27 -15.92 26.45 -9.22
N VAL A 28 -16.31 25.48 -8.41
CA VAL A 28 -15.46 24.90 -7.36
C VAL A 28 -14.99 23.51 -7.77
N VAL A 29 -13.71 23.39 -8.06
CA VAL A 29 -13.06 22.13 -8.44
C VAL A 29 -12.42 21.49 -7.21
N VAL A 30 -12.95 20.34 -6.78
CA VAL A 30 -12.35 19.54 -5.71
C VAL A 30 -11.22 18.69 -6.30
N ARG A 31 -10.01 18.86 -5.77
CA ARG A 31 -8.84 18.05 -6.14
C ARG A 31 -8.23 17.44 -4.87
N PRO A 32 -8.52 16.17 -4.58
CA PRO A 32 -7.88 15.51 -3.46
C PRO A 32 -6.37 15.43 -3.69
N LEU A 33 -5.60 15.70 -2.64
CA LEU A 33 -4.14 15.59 -2.67
C LEU A 33 -3.72 14.33 -1.93
N ALA A 34 -2.74 13.65 -2.49
CA ALA A 34 -2.14 12.44 -1.95
C ALA A 34 -0.79 12.79 -1.30
N ASP A 35 -0.58 12.35 -0.07
CA ASP A 35 0.66 12.54 0.70
C ASP A 35 1.40 11.21 0.97
N GLY A 36 0.96 10.12 0.32
CA GLY A 36 1.49 8.76 0.54
C GLY A 36 0.86 8.03 1.73
N GLY A 37 -0.09 8.68 2.44
CA GLY A 37 -0.88 8.09 3.51
C GLY A 37 -2.28 7.66 3.05
N GLU A 38 -3.17 7.44 4.01
CA GLU A 38 -4.56 6.99 3.80
C GLU A 38 -5.32 7.90 2.81
N GLY A 39 -5.97 7.29 1.82
CA GLY A 39 -6.73 7.97 0.77
C GLY A 39 -5.92 8.38 -0.46
N THR A 40 -4.64 8.04 -0.50
CA THR A 40 -3.77 8.29 -1.68
C THR A 40 -4.24 7.48 -2.89
N VAL A 41 -4.59 6.21 -2.70
CA VAL A 41 -5.07 5.32 -3.78
C VAL A 41 -6.34 5.88 -4.37
N GLU A 42 -7.34 6.18 -3.53
CA GLU A 42 -8.62 6.73 -3.98
C GLU A 42 -8.43 8.06 -4.72
N ALA A 43 -7.66 8.98 -4.15
CA ALA A 43 -7.39 10.28 -4.73
C ALA A 43 -6.71 10.19 -6.10
N LEU A 44 -5.67 9.38 -6.24
CA LEU A 44 -4.94 9.22 -7.50
C LEU A 44 -5.73 8.39 -8.51
N ALA A 45 -6.34 7.27 -8.10
CA ALA A 45 -7.12 6.43 -9.00
C ALA A 45 -8.30 7.22 -9.60
N ILE A 46 -9.15 7.84 -8.76
CA ILE A 46 -10.29 8.62 -9.21
C ILE A 46 -9.83 9.85 -10.00
N GLY A 47 -8.85 10.61 -9.47
CA GLY A 47 -8.37 11.84 -10.09
C GLY A 47 -7.72 11.64 -11.47
N MET A 48 -7.21 10.45 -11.76
CA MET A 48 -6.54 10.10 -13.01
C MET A 48 -7.35 9.12 -13.89
N GLY A 49 -8.63 8.86 -13.55
CA GLY A 49 -9.52 7.98 -14.32
C GLY A 49 -9.12 6.50 -14.27
N GLY A 50 -8.56 6.07 -13.15
CA GLY A 50 -8.24 4.69 -12.85
C GLY A 50 -9.41 3.90 -12.29
N GLU A 51 -9.13 2.68 -11.86
CA GLU A 51 -10.08 1.77 -11.21
C GLU A 51 -9.54 1.27 -9.87
N LEU A 52 -10.41 0.99 -8.92
CA LEU A 52 -10.07 0.37 -7.64
C LEU A 52 -10.24 -1.14 -7.74
N VAL A 53 -9.29 -1.87 -7.20
CA VAL A 53 -9.29 -3.33 -7.10
C VAL A 53 -9.27 -3.71 -5.63
N HIS A 54 -10.19 -4.60 -5.24
CA HIS A 54 -10.26 -5.14 -3.88
C HIS A 54 -9.80 -6.58 -3.90
N VAL A 55 -8.93 -6.94 -2.98
CA VAL A 55 -8.37 -8.28 -2.87
C VAL A 55 -8.25 -8.71 -1.41
N SER A 56 -8.47 -9.99 -1.15
CA SER A 56 -8.21 -10.56 0.18
C SER A 56 -6.74 -10.91 0.30
N VAL A 57 -6.08 -10.33 1.30
CA VAL A 57 -4.65 -10.50 1.56
C VAL A 57 -4.40 -10.76 3.04
N THR A 58 -3.18 -11.13 3.37
CA THR A 58 -2.72 -11.29 4.75
C THR A 58 -2.57 -9.93 5.41
N GLY A 59 -3.29 -9.71 6.49
CA GLY A 59 -3.17 -8.51 7.32
C GLY A 59 -1.92 -8.51 8.20
N PRO A 60 -1.69 -7.42 8.94
CA PRO A 60 -0.47 -7.25 9.74
C PRO A 60 -0.33 -8.29 10.86
N LEU A 61 -1.41 -8.87 11.35
CA LEU A 61 -1.42 -9.92 12.39
C LEU A 61 -1.49 -11.35 11.83
N GLY A 62 -1.48 -11.51 10.50
CA GLY A 62 -1.58 -12.81 9.83
C GLY A 62 -3.00 -13.26 9.48
N ASP A 63 -4.03 -12.55 9.96
CA ASP A 63 -5.42 -12.81 9.59
C ASP A 63 -5.74 -12.21 8.21
N ALA A 64 -6.72 -12.77 7.50
CA ALA A 64 -7.13 -12.23 6.21
C ALA A 64 -7.84 -10.87 6.36
N VAL A 65 -7.46 -9.91 5.52
CA VAL A 65 -8.10 -8.60 5.41
C VAL A 65 -8.46 -8.32 3.96
N THR A 66 -9.50 -7.52 3.74
CA THR A 66 -9.79 -6.97 2.42
C THR A 66 -9.01 -5.68 2.27
N ALA A 67 -8.08 -5.65 1.31
CA ALA A 67 -7.31 -4.47 0.98
C ALA A 67 -7.65 -3.99 -0.43
N GLU A 68 -7.39 -2.72 -0.71
CA GLU A 68 -7.61 -2.14 -2.03
C GLU A 68 -6.33 -1.51 -2.59
N TYR A 69 -6.25 -1.48 -3.92
CA TYR A 69 -5.24 -0.73 -4.64
C TYR A 69 -5.84 -0.16 -5.94
N GLY A 70 -5.19 0.88 -6.49
CA GLY A 70 -5.63 1.52 -7.72
C GLY A 70 -4.87 1.01 -8.94
N ILE A 71 -5.56 0.91 -10.10
CA ILE A 71 -4.93 0.67 -11.38
C ILE A 71 -5.18 1.87 -12.30
N LEU A 72 -4.12 2.49 -12.77
CA LEU A 72 -4.16 3.44 -13.88
C LEU A 72 -3.92 2.71 -15.18
N LYS A 73 -4.89 2.78 -16.11
CA LYS A 73 -4.76 2.16 -17.43
C LYS A 73 -3.62 2.80 -18.21
N ALA A 74 -2.98 1.98 -19.03
CA ALA A 74 -1.98 2.48 -19.96
C ALA A 74 -2.62 3.42 -20.98
N ASP A 75 -1.90 4.49 -21.32
CA ASP A 75 -2.23 5.39 -22.42
C ASP A 75 -0.94 5.76 -23.17
N ASN A 76 -1.04 6.69 -24.16
CA ASN A 76 0.12 7.10 -24.98
C ASN A 76 1.23 7.80 -24.17
N THR A 77 0.97 8.18 -22.93
CA THR A 77 1.89 8.94 -22.06
C THR A 77 2.31 8.17 -20.82
N ARG A 78 1.59 7.10 -20.49
CA ARG A 78 1.74 6.39 -19.20
C ARG A 78 1.56 4.89 -19.38
N PRO A 79 2.47 4.06 -18.85
CA PRO A 79 2.28 2.61 -18.75
C PRO A 79 1.20 2.25 -17.72
N LYS A 80 0.69 1.02 -17.78
CA LYS A 80 -0.24 0.49 -16.78
C LYS A 80 0.44 0.49 -15.41
N THR A 81 -0.11 1.27 -14.48
CA THR A 81 0.51 1.58 -13.19
C THR A 81 -0.39 1.16 -12.04
N ALA A 82 0.15 0.46 -11.07
CA ALA A 82 -0.53 0.19 -9.80
C ALA A 82 -0.18 1.26 -8.77
N ILE A 83 -1.17 1.71 -8.00
CA ILE A 83 -1.01 2.61 -6.86
C ILE A 83 -1.39 1.82 -5.63
N ILE A 84 -0.45 1.62 -4.72
CA ILE A 84 -0.61 0.80 -3.52
C ILE A 84 -0.30 1.65 -2.29
N GLU A 85 -1.20 1.66 -1.32
CA GLU A 85 -0.90 2.10 0.04
C GLU A 85 -0.54 0.88 0.87
N MET A 86 0.64 0.88 1.49
CA MET A 86 1.01 -0.23 2.37
C MET A 86 0.07 -0.35 3.58
N SER A 87 -0.56 0.75 4.01
CA SER A 87 -1.54 0.77 5.09
C SER A 87 -2.81 -0.03 4.79
N ALA A 88 -3.14 -0.26 3.52
CA ALA A 88 -4.29 -1.08 3.15
C ALA A 88 -4.14 -2.55 3.60
N ALA A 89 -2.91 -3.08 3.64
CA ALA A 89 -2.60 -4.44 4.07
C ALA A 89 -1.76 -4.54 5.35
N ALA A 90 -1.06 -3.48 5.74
CA ALA A 90 -0.12 -3.47 6.87
C ALA A 90 -0.27 -2.21 7.76
N GLY A 91 -1.45 -1.58 7.73
CA GLY A 91 -1.73 -0.32 8.42
C GLY A 91 -2.02 -0.45 9.90
N ILE A 92 -1.76 0.66 10.63
CA ILE A 92 -1.98 0.75 12.07
C ILE A 92 -3.47 0.64 12.45
N THR A 93 -4.37 1.03 11.54
CA THR A 93 -5.82 0.93 11.73
C THR A 93 -6.33 -0.51 11.72
N LEU A 94 -5.56 -1.45 11.13
CA LEU A 94 -5.86 -2.87 11.12
C LEU A 94 -5.40 -3.60 12.39
N VAL A 95 -4.71 -2.91 13.30
CA VAL A 95 -4.16 -3.52 14.51
C VAL A 95 -4.81 -2.91 15.74
N PRO A 96 -5.55 -3.71 16.55
CA PRO A 96 -6.06 -3.27 17.84
C PRO A 96 -4.94 -2.73 18.73
N ASP A 97 -5.25 -1.72 19.54
CA ASP A 97 -4.26 -1.00 20.36
C ASP A 97 -3.44 -1.92 21.27
N ASP A 98 -4.09 -2.93 21.86
CA ASP A 98 -3.47 -3.93 22.73
C ASP A 98 -2.58 -4.92 22.01
N LYS A 99 -2.65 -4.99 20.65
CA LYS A 99 -1.85 -5.87 19.80
C LYS A 99 -0.78 -5.13 18.99
N ARG A 100 -0.62 -3.84 19.18
CA ARG A 100 0.37 -3.02 18.47
C ARG A 100 1.78 -3.34 18.93
N ASN A 101 2.38 -4.35 18.30
CA ASN A 101 3.76 -4.74 18.54
C ASN A 101 4.46 -5.04 17.20
N PRO A 102 5.35 -4.15 16.72
CA PRO A 102 6.00 -4.29 15.42
C PRO A 102 6.94 -5.51 15.32
N MET A 103 7.25 -6.13 16.46
CA MET A 103 8.01 -7.39 16.48
C MET A 103 7.22 -8.56 15.88
N HIS A 104 5.88 -8.46 15.80
CA HIS A 104 4.99 -9.54 15.38
C HIS A 104 4.11 -9.16 14.18
N THR A 105 4.17 -7.94 13.69
CA THR A 105 3.37 -7.48 12.54
C THR A 105 4.15 -7.60 11.25
N THR A 106 3.47 -7.98 10.15
CA THR A 106 4.10 -8.32 8.88
C THR A 106 3.62 -7.43 7.73
N THR A 107 4.52 -7.22 6.76
CA THR A 107 4.22 -6.59 5.46
C THR A 107 3.82 -7.61 4.39
N TYR A 108 3.55 -8.88 4.74
CA TYR A 108 3.30 -9.95 3.77
C TYR A 108 2.17 -9.60 2.78
N GLY A 109 1.05 -9.07 3.27
CA GLY A 109 -0.07 -8.66 2.42
C GLY A 109 0.25 -7.55 1.43
N VAL A 110 1.23 -6.70 1.73
CA VAL A 110 1.71 -5.70 0.75
C VAL A 110 2.33 -6.39 -0.46
N GLY A 111 3.08 -7.47 -0.24
CA GLY A 111 3.63 -8.30 -1.32
C GLY A 111 2.53 -9.01 -2.12
N GLU A 112 1.45 -9.45 -1.46
CA GLU A 112 0.30 -10.05 -2.13
C GLU A 112 -0.43 -9.02 -3.01
N LEU A 113 -0.58 -7.75 -2.56
CA LEU A 113 -1.11 -6.67 -3.40
C LEU A 113 -0.24 -6.42 -4.64
N ILE A 114 1.08 -6.42 -4.49
CA ILE A 114 2.02 -6.26 -5.60
C ILE A 114 1.87 -7.43 -6.58
N LYS A 115 1.78 -8.66 -6.07
CA LYS A 115 1.59 -9.86 -6.88
C LYS A 115 0.29 -9.81 -7.68
N ASP A 116 -0.83 -9.50 -7.05
CA ASP A 116 -2.12 -9.35 -7.71
C ASP A 116 -2.07 -8.27 -8.81
N ALA A 117 -1.43 -7.14 -8.55
CA ALA A 117 -1.24 -6.09 -9.55
C ALA A 117 -0.36 -6.54 -10.73
N ILE A 118 0.67 -7.37 -10.48
CA ILE A 118 1.50 -7.99 -11.52
C ILE A 118 0.65 -8.93 -12.38
N ASP A 119 -0.19 -9.75 -11.77
CA ASP A 119 -1.11 -10.68 -12.42
C ASP A 119 -2.15 -9.92 -13.27
N ASN A 120 -2.56 -8.73 -12.81
CA ASN A 120 -3.36 -7.77 -13.58
C ASN A 120 -2.58 -7.00 -14.67
N GLY A 121 -1.32 -7.35 -14.92
CA GLY A 121 -0.49 -6.79 -16.00
C GLY A 121 0.18 -5.47 -15.68
N CYS A 122 0.18 -5.00 -14.42
CA CYS A 122 0.95 -3.84 -14.01
C CYS A 122 2.45 -4.17 -13.94
N ARG A 123 3.30 -3.19 -14.34
CA ARG A 123 4.77 -3.28 -14.25
C ARG A 123 5.37 -2.01 -13.64
N HIS A 124 4.55 -0.99 -13.44
CA HIS A 124 4.93 0.25 -12.77
C HIS A 124 4.11 0.39 -11.50
N PHE A 125 4.78 0.78 -10.41
CA PHE A 125 4.20 0.84 -9.08
C PHE A 125 4.50 2.19 -8.44
N ILE A 126 3.48 2.77 -7.82
CA ILE A 126 3.60 3.89 -6.89
C ILE A 126 3.16 3.34 -5.53
N VAL A 127 4.06 3.34 -4.57
CA VAL A 127 3.80 2.77 -3.24
C VAL A 127 3.87 3.87 -2.20
N GLY A 128 2.74 4.15 -1.56
CA GLY A 128 2.67 5.00 -0.38
C GLY A 128 3.03 4.20 0.87
N ILE A 129 3.93 4.73 1.70
CA ILE A 129 4.45 4.03 2.89
C ILE A 129 3.95 4.59 4.22
N GLY A 130 3.03 5.57 4.18
CA GLY A 130 2.41 6.14 5.37
C GLY A 130 1.49 5.16 6.10
N GLY A 131 1.24 5.42 7.39
CA GLY A 131 0.24 4.69 8.20
C GLY A 131 0.61 3.25 8.59
N SER A 132 1.86 2.81 8.44
CA SER A 132 2.33 1.46 8.74
C SER A 132 2.20 1.08 10.22
N ALA A 133 1.86 -0.21 10.49
CA ALA A 133 1.93 -0.85 11.80
C ALA A 133 3.16 -1.77 11.94
N THR A 134 4.04 -1.81 10.95
CA THR A 134 5.08 -2.82 10.80
C THR A 134 6.48 -2.23 10.87
N ASN A 135 7.44 -3.03 11.31
CA ASN A 135 8.88 -2.72 11.28
C ASN A 135 9.67 -4.01 11.03
N ASP A 136 9.27 -4.74 9.98
CA ASP A 136 9.89 -6.02 9.60
C ASP A 136 10.95 -5.86 8.50
N GLY A 137 11.38 -4.63 8.19
CA GLY A 137 12.35 -4.36 7.12
C GLY A 137 11.84 -4.74 5.72
N GLY A 138 10.53 -4.99 5.57
CA GLY A 138 9.90 -5.41 4.32
C GLY A 138 10.11 -6.89 3.99
N ILE A 139 10.63 -7.70 4.91
CA ILE A 139 10.84 -9.13 4.63
C ILE A 139 9.54 -9.87 4.34
N GLY A 140 8.45 -9.53 5.04
CA GLY A 140 7.14 -10.13 4.76
C GLY A 140 6.70 -9.88 3.31
N MET A 141 6.79 -8.64 2.83
CA MET A 141 6.49 -8.29 1.44
C MET A 141 7.36 -9.09 0.45
N LEU A 142 8.64 -9.20 0.72
CA LEU A 142 9.56 -9.96 -0.13
C LEU A 142 9.27 -11.46 -0.09
N GLN A 143 8.87 -12.03 1.07
CA GLN A 143 8.44 -13.42 1.18
C GLN A 143 7.23 -13.71 0.28
N ALA A 144 6.23 -12.84 0.26
CA ALA A 144 5.07 -12.99 -0.62
C ALA A 144 5.44 -12.93 -2.12
N LEU A 145 6.54 -12.24 -2.45
CA LEU A 145 7.09 -12.14 -3.80
C LEU A 145 8.07 -13.27 -4.18
N GLY A 146 8.27 -14.25 -3.26
CA GLY A 146 9.02 -15.47 -3.53
C GLY A 146 10.47 -15.48 -3.00
N TYR A 147 10.90 -14.46 -2.25
CA TYR A 147 12.17 -14.53 -1.54
C TYR A 147 12.05 -15.43 -0.30
N GLU A 148 13.07 -16.23 -0.05
CA GLU A 148 13.17 -17.04 1.16
C GLU A 148 14.20 -16.45 2.11
N PHE A 149 13.79 -16.18 3.34
CA PHE A 149 14.66 -15.75 4.43
C PHE A 149 14.80 -16.91 5.41
N LEU A 150 16.01 -17.41 5.57
CA LEU A 150 16.31 -18.62 6.33
C LEU A 150 17.24 -18.29 7.50
N ASP A 151 17.05 -19.00 8.60
CA ASP A 151 17.97 -18.96 9.74
C ASP A 151 19.24 -19.78 9.49
N LYS A 152 20.11 -19.86 10.50
CA LYS A 152 21.38 -20.60 10.46
C LYS A 152 21.20 -22.11 10.23
N ASP A 153 20.04 -22.66 10.58
CA ASP A 153 19.71 -24.08 10.47
C ASP A 153 18.95 -24.38 9.15
N GLY A 154 18.72 -23.35 8.32
CA GLY A 154 18.03 -23.43 7.03
C GLY A 154 16.50 -23.44 7.15
N ALA A 155 15.94 -23.14 8.33
CA ALA A 155 14.51 -23.03 8.53
C ALA A 155 14.03 -21.61 8.15
N PRO A 156 12.79 -21.47 7.58
CA PRO A 156 12.23 -20.16 7.29
C PRO A 156 12.08 -19.31 8.55
N VAL A 157 12.46 -18.03 8.46
CA VAL A 157 12.20 -17.08 9.55
C VAL A 157 10.73 -16.70 9.60
N GLY A 158 10.22 -16.45 10.80
CA GLY A 158 8.85 -16.01 11.04
C GLY A 158 8.61 -14.56 10.59
N TYR A 159 7.35 -14.16 10.69
CA TYR A 159 6.91 -12.79 10.40
C TYR A 159 7.38 -11.79 11.46
N GLY A 160 7.37 -10.52 11.07
CA GLY A 160 7.60 -9.38 11.94
C GLY A 160 9.07 -9.05 12.18
N GLY A 161 9.28 -7.97 12.92
CA GLY A 161 10.62 -7.49 13.26
C GLY A 161 11.49 -8.52 14.01
N SER A 162 10.86 -9.44 14.76
CA SER A 162 11.57 -10.52 15.44
C SER A 162 12.26 -11.48 14.47
N GLY A 163 11.71 -11.69 13.28
CA GLY A 163 12.29 -12.54 12.25
C GLY A 163 13.65 -12.02 11.74
N LEU A 164 13.85 -10.69 11.74
CA LEU A 164 15.08 -10.07 11.23
C LEU A 164 16.33 -10.57 11.94
N GLN A 165 16.26 -10.82 13.25
CA GLN A 165 17.41 -11.24 14.05
C GLN A 165 17.94 -12.62 13.68
N SER A 166 17.08 -13.46 13.10
CA SER A 166 17.38 -14.86 12.80
C SER A 166 17.88 -15.07 11.38
N ILE A 167 17.83 -14.05 10.50
CA ILE A 167 18.21 -14.19 9.10
C ILE A 167 19.70 -14.50 8.99
N ALA A 168 20.03 -15.65 8.41
CA ALA A 168 21.39 -16.05 8.07
C ALA A 168 21.59 -16.20 6.56
N HIS A 169 20.54 -16.60 5.83
CA HIS A 169 20.59 -16.83 4.38
C HIS A 169 19.37 -16.23 3.69
N ILE A 170 19.59 -15.72 2.49
CA ILE A 170 18.51 -15.23 1.60
C ILE A 170 18.62 -16.00 0.30
N LYS A 171 17.50 -16.59 -0.17
CA LYS A 171 17.39 -17.23 -1.47
C LYS A 171 16.39 -16.49 -2.33
N ALA A 172 16.66 -16.47 -3.63
CA ALA A 172 15.86 -15.78 -4.64
C ALA A 172 15.45 -16.72 -5.79
N ASP A 173 15.54 -18.03 -5.60
CA ASP A 173 15.30 -19.02 -6.65
C ASP A 173 13.84 -19.07 -7.10
N ASN A 174 12.91 -18.70 -6.19
CA ASN A 174 11.46 -18.76 -6.40
C ASN A 174 10.82 -17.36 -6.56
N VAL A 175 11.64 -16.33 -6.74
CA VAL A 175 11.15 -14.97 -6.97
C VAL A 175 10.35 -14.86 -8.25
N LEU A 176 9.22 -14.15 -8.20
CA LEU A 176 8.39 -13.86 -9.36
C LEU A 176 9.23 -13.30 -10.51
N ALA A 177 9.24 -14.00 -11.65
CA ALA A 177 10.09 -13.64 -12.79
C ALA A 177 9.77 -12.25 -13.35
N GLU A 178 8.52 -11.82 -13.24
CA GLU A 178 8.01 -10.53 -13.71
C GLU A 178 8.57 -9.34 -12.93
N LEU A 179 9.09 -9.55 -11.70
CA LEU A 179 9.66 -8.47 -10.88
C LEU A 179 10.85 -7.78 -11.56
N LYS A 180 11.61 -8.49 -12.40
CA LYS A 180 12.73 -7.89 -13.16
C LYS A 180 12.28 -6.80 -14.14
N ASP A 181 11.03 -6.85 -14.58
CA ASP A 181 10.42 -5.90 -15.51
C ASP A 181 9.63 -4.80 -14.79
N CYS A 182 9.58 -4.85 -13.45
CA CYS A 182 8.84 -3.90 -12.64
C CYS A 182 9.70 -2.70 -12.21
N THR A 183 9.05 -1.55 -12.12
CA THR A 183 9.65 -0.34 -11.53
C THR A 183 8.80 0.14 -10.36
N PHE A 184 9.47 0.53 -9.28
CA PHE A 184 8.82 1.00 -8.07
C PHE A 184 9.22 2.44 -7.77
N ARG A 185 8.22 3.26 -7.46
CA ARG A 185 8.39 4.61 -6.93
C ARG A 185 7.73 4.67 -5.56
N VAL A 186 8.46 5.13 -4.58
CA VAL A 186 7.95 5.30 -3.21
C VAL A 186 7.46 6.73 -3.06
N ALA A 187 6.19 6.88 -2.66
CA ALA A 187 5.63 8.15 -2.24
C ALA A 187 5.85 8.30 -0.73
N CYS A 188 6.72 9.23 -0.36
CA CYS A 188 7.07 9.53 1.03
C CYS A 188 7.15 11.04 1.19
N ASP A 189 6.54 11.56 2.25
CA ASP A 189 6.51 12.99 2.59
C ASP A 189 7.62 13.40 3.57
N VAL A 190 8.39 12.43 4.07
CA VAL A 190 9.50 12.65 4.98
C VAL A 190 10.85 12.35 4.32
N THR A 191 11.81 13.22 4.56
CA THR A 191 13.23 13.00 4.24
C THR A 191 13.99 12.75 5.55
N ASN A 192 14.54 11.57 5.73
CA ASN A 192 15.40 11.25 6.86
C ASN A 192 16.85 11.63 6.57
#